data_cddb80cf8ceaa49e42f8e2466073fc2f
#
_entry.id   cddb80cf8ceaa49e42f8e2466073fc2f
#
_cell.length_a   1.000
_cell.length_b   1.000
_cell.length_c   1.000
_cell.angle_alpha   90.00
_cell.angle_beta   90.00
_cell.angle_gamma   90.00
#
_symmetry.space_group_name_H-M   'P 1'
#
loop_
_entity.id
_entity.type
_entity.pdbx_description
1 polymer ?
#
loop_
_entity_poly.entity_id
_entity_poly.type
_entity_poly.pdbx_seq_one_letter_code
_entity_poly.pdbx_strand_id
1 'polypeptide(L)'
;MAEFRRKNIRLRADNYRGRRLYFVTLCFHNRRRFGANPRLAHWVIGRLRKHAAACEFFVHAYCVMSDHMHFLAAGAADTSNLLKFIEALKQETAVEFARRRGNPLWQFKYYDHVLRGADSADRVAWYIWLNPVRKGLCRQPRDYPFLGSFTELGARLLKGSAAGEWVPSWKHAALKAAALHTNLPTHGDG
;
A
#
# COMPACT_ATOMS: atom_id res chain seq x y z
N MET A 1 25.24 18.74 -7.70
CA MET A 1 24.01 18.22 -7.03
C MET A 1 24.07 16.70 -7.02
N ALA A 2 24.19 16.06 -5.86
CA ALA A 2 24.28 14.62 -5.76
C ALA A 2 22.89 14.01 -5.98
N GLU A 3 22.72 13.28 -7.06
CA GLU A 3 21.51 12.54 -7.41
C GLU A 3 21.32 11.41 -6.39
N PHE A 4 20.29 11.51 -5.57
CA PHE A 4 19.96 10.53 -4.54
C PHE A 4 19.39 9.27 -5.23
N ARG A 5 20.27 8.39 -5.72
CA ARG A 5 19.89 7.06 -6.25
C ARG A 5 19.31 6.23 -5.11
N ARG A 6 17.99 6.12 -5.05
CA ARG A 6 17.31 5.16 -4.18
C ARG A 6 17.80 3.76 -4.53
N LYS A 7 18.65 3.17 -3.69
CA LYS A 7 19.03 1.77 -3.80
C LYS A 7 17.74 0.94 -3.68
N ASN A 8 17.39 0.22 -4.75
CA ASN A 8 16.35 -0.81 -4.72
C ASN A 8 16.91 -2.01 -3.96
N ILE A 9 16.88 -1.98 -2.66
CA ILE A 9 17.23 -3.13 -1.83
C ILE A 9 15.97 -3.99 -1.77
N ARG A 10 15.77 -4.87 -2.76
CA ARG A 10 14.85 -5.99 -2.60
C ARG A 10 15.45 -6.92 -1.55
N LEU A 11 14.61 -7.37 -0.63
CA LEU A 11 14.99 -8.42 0.31
C LEU A 11 15.30 -9.72 -0.45
N ARG A 12 16.05 -10.65 0.19
CA ARG A 12 16.28 -11.99 -0.38
C ARG A 12 14.94 -12.68 -0.62
N ALA A 13 14.86 -13.55 -1.63
CA ALA A 13 13.63 -14.23 -2.05
C ALA A 13 12.90 -14.94 -0.91
N ASP A 14 13.63 -15.49 0.06
CA ASP A 14 13.10 -16.18 1.23
C ASP A 14 12.25 -15.27 2.14
N ASN A 15 12.49 -13.95 2.12
CA ASN A 15 11.67 -13.00 2.87
C ASN A 15 10.28 -12.78 2.29
N TYR A 16 10.01 -13.28 1.09
CA TYR A 16 8.72 -13.16 0.41
C TYR A 16 7.89 -14.44 0.48
N ARG A 17 8.32 -15.45 1.24
CA ARG A 17 7.64 -16.74 1.39
C ARG A 17 7.11 -16.95 2.80
N GLY A 18 6.08 -17.82 2.90
CA GLY A 18 5.53 -18.30 4.17
C GLY A 18 4.56 -17.33 4.84
N ARG A 19 4.30 -17.61 6.12
CA ARG A 19 3.32 -16.92 6.97
C ARG A 19 3.85 -15.57 7.47
N ARG A 20 4.18 -14.68 6.55
CA ARG A 20 4.68 -13.34 6.86
C ARG A 20 3.64 -12.29 6.53
N LEU A 21 3.74 -11.15 7.17
CA LEU A 21 2.86 -10.00 6.99
C LEU A 21 3.58 -8.92 6.18
N TYR A 22 2.90 -8.39 5.17
CA TYR A 22 3.46 -7.45 4.20
C TYR A 22 2.56 -6.24 4.03
N PHE A 23 3.16 -5.05 4.14
CA PHE A 23 2.55 -3.83 3.62
C PHE A 23 3.01 -3.61 2.18
N VAL A 24 2.06 -3.40 1.28
CA VAL A 24 2.33 -3.24 -0.16
C VAL A 24 1.70 -1.96 -0.69
N THR A 25 2.42 -1.28 -1.58
CA THR A 25 1.90 -0.14 -2.35
C THR A 25 2.11 -0.39 -3.84
N LEU A 26 1.02 -0.45 -4.59
CA LEU A 26 1.02 -0.50 -6.05
C LEU A 26 0.59 0.86 -6.59
N CYS A 27 1.45 1.51 -7.39
CA CYS A 27 1.12 2.78 -8.01
C CYS A 27 0.54 2.58 -9.41
N PHE A 28 -0.49 3.33 -9.75
CA PHE A 28 -0.95 3.40 -11.14
C PHE A 28 0.11 4.04 -12.03
N HIS A 29 0.10 3.67 -13.30
CA HIS A 29 1.08 4.12 -14.28
C HIS A 29 1.16 5.66 -14.32
N ASN A 30 2.38 6.19 -14.19
CA ASN A 30 2.67 7.62 -14.11
C ASN A 30 1.80 8.39 -13.10
N ARG A 31 1.41 7.72 -12.00
CA ARG A 31 0.52 8.30 -10.98
C ARG A 31 -0.81 8.83 -11.53
N ARG A 32 -1.26 8.29 -12.65
CA ARG A 32 -2.57 8.64 -13.21
C ARG A 32 -3.68 8.32 -12.22
N ARG A 33 -4.70 9.17 -12.19
CA ARG A 33 -5.82 9.09 -11.23
C ARG A 33 -6.86 8.02 -11.61
N PHE A 34 -6.41 6.84 -12.00
CA PHE A 34 -7.29 5.74 -12.41
C PHE A 34 -8.22 5.27 -11.29
N GLY A 35 -7.73 5.24 -10.03
CA GLY A 35 -8.53 4.86 -8.88
C GLY A 35 -9.62 5.87 -8.48
N ALA A 36 -9.66 7.06 -9.09
CA ALA A 36 -10.77 8.00 -8.95
C ALA A 36 -12.03 7.54 -9.71
N ASN A 37 -11.91 6.60 -10.64
CA ASN A 37 -13.06 5.99 -11.30
C ASN A 37 -13.63 4.86 -10.43
N PRO A 38 -14.89 4.97 -9.93
CA PRO A 38 -15.47 3.99 -9.03
C PRO A 38 -15.52 2.56 -9.61
N ARG A 39 -15.86 2.43 -10.89
CA ARG A 39 -15.91 1.12 -11.56
C ARG A 39 -14.55 0.45 -11.61
N LEU A 40 -13.50 1.23 -11.88
CA LEU A 40 -12.14 0.71 -11.90
C LEU A 40 -11.64 0.36 -10.49
N ALA A 41 -11.93 1.19 -9.49
CA ALA A 41 -11.56 0.91 -8.10
C ALA A 41 -12.21 -0.40 -7.61
N HIS A 42 -13.52 -0.58 -7.80
CA HIS A 42 -14.20 -1.83 -7.45
C HIS A 42 -13.67 -3.05 -8.22
N TRP A 43 -13.38 -2.89 -9.50
CA TRP A 43 -12.79 -3.96 -10.30
C TRP A 43 -11.41 -4.38 -9.76
N VAL A 44 -10.53 -3.41 -9.45
CA VAL A 44 -9.21 -3.69 -8.84
C VAL A 44 -9.36 -4.40 -7.49
N ILE A 45 -10.31 -3.97 -6.64
CA ILE A 45 -10.60 -4.63 -5.35
C ILE A 45 -11.05 -6.08 -5.57
N GLY A 46 -11.92 -6.34 -6.54
CA GLY A 46 -12.35 -7.69 -6.89
C GLY A 46 -11.19 -8.59 -7.36
N ARG A 47 -10.26 -8.02 -8.17
CA ARG A 47 -9.05 -8.74 -8.61
C ARG A 47 -8.09 -9.00 -7.45
N LEU A 48 -7.90 -8.03 -6.55
CA LEU A 48 -7.11 -8.22 -5.33
C LEU A 48 -7.64 -9.39 -4.51
N ARG A 49 -8.97 -9.46 -4.29
CA ARG A 49 -9.61 -10.56 -3.55
C ARG A 49 -9.39 -11.92 -4.23
N LYS A 50 -9.62 -12.00 -5.55
CA LYS A 50 -9.42 -13.22 -6.35
C LYS A 50 -7.99 -13.76 -6.21
N HIS A 51 -7.00 -12.90 -6.44
CA HIS A 51 -5.59 -13.32 -6.40
C HIS A 51 -5.09 -13.60 -4.99
N ALA A 52 -5.59 -12.89 -3.97
CA ALA A 52 -5.30 -13.21 -2.58
C ALA A 52 -5.72 -14.63 -2.23
N ALA A 53 -6.93 -15.02 -2.57
CA ALA A 53 -7.42 -16.38 -2.35
C ALA A 53 -6.62 -17.42 -3.15
N ALA A 54 -6.35 -17.17 -4.43
CA ALA A 54 -5.63 -18.12 -5.30
C ALA A 54 -4.16 -18.31 -4.91
N CYS A 55 -3.52 -17.29 -4.28
CA CYS A 55 -2.13 -17.33 -3.84
C CYS A 55 -1.96 -17.57 -2.34
N GLU A 56 -3.05 -17.98 -1.66
CA GLU A 56 -3.06 -18.27 -0.22
C GLU A 56 -2.64 -17.06 0.64
N PHE A 57 -3.28 -15.91 0.43
CA PHE A 57 -3.09 -14.71 1.24
C PHE A 57 -4.38 -14.24 1.91
N PHE A 58 -4.28 -13.84 3.16
CA PHE A 58 -5.28 -13.03 3.86
C PHE A 58 -4.99 -11.55 3.62
N VAL A 59 -5.99 -10.76 3.21
CA VAL A 59 -5.86 -9.30 3.12
C VAL A 59 -6.62 -8.66 4.27
N HIS A 60 -5.88 -8.18 5.26
CA HIS A 60 -6.40 -7.59 6.50
C HIS A 60 -6.83 -6.14 6.35
N ALA A 61 -6.20 -5.41 5.43
CA ALA A 61 -6.58 -4.05 5.11
C ALA A 61 -6.26 -3.74 3.65
N TYR A 62 -7.10 -2.94 2.99
CA TYR A 62 -6.80 -2.35 1.69
C TYR A 62 -7.40 -0.96 1.56
N CYS A 63 -6.82 -0.14 0.68
CA CYS A 63 -7.36 1.14 0.27
C CYS A 63 -6.90 1.46 -1.14
N VAL A 64 -7.85 1.69 -2.07
CA VAL A 64 -7.57 2.18 -3.42
C VAL A 64 -7.71 3.68 -3.42
N MET A 65 -6.59 4.38 -3.54
CA MET A 65 -6.51 5.83 -3.70
C MET A 65 -6.59 6.21 -5.20
N SER A 66 -6.71 7.49 -5.50
CA SER A 66 -6.82 7.94 -6.90
C SER A 66 -5.65 7.47 -7.77
N ASP A 67 -4.42 7.48 -7.26
CA ASP A 67 -3.18 7.26 -8.03
C ASP A 67 -2.38 6.01 -7.58
N HIS A 68 -2.86 5.28 -6.57
CA HIS A 68 -2.20 4.08 -6.02
C HIS A 68 -3.16 3.23 -5.19
N MET A 69 -2.72 2.04 -4.83
CA MET A 69 -3.39 1.16 -3.87
C MET A 69 -2.42 0.73 -2.78
N HIS A 70 -2.90 0.72 -1.53
CA HIS A 70 -2.23 0.07 -0.40
C HIS A 70 -2.98 -1.17 0.01
N PHE A 71 -2.24 -2.20 0.48
CA PHE A 71 -2.85 -3.31 1.19
C PHE A 71 -1.88 -3.94 2.21
N LEU A 72 -2.46 -4.57 3.24
CA LEU A 72 -1.79 -5.37 4.25
C LEU A 72 -2.20 -6.83 4.04
N ALA A 73 -1.24 -7.67 3.67
CA ALA A 73 -1.48 -9.07 3.36
C ALA A 73 -0.60 -10.01 4.19
N ALA A 74 -1.18 -11.10 4.69
CA ALA A 74 -0.48 -12.17 5.39
C ALA A 74 -0.51 -13.46 4.56
N GLY A 75 0.62 -14.14 4.43
CA GLY A 75 0.65 -15.50 3.88
C GLY A 75 -0.15 -16.47 4.76
N ALA A 76 -1.04 -17.25 4.17
CA ALA A 76 -1.89 -18.21 4.86
C ALA A 76 -1.20 -19.56 5.06
N ALA A 77 -0.19 -19.89 4.23
CA ALA A 77 0.54 -21.16 4.23
C ALA A 77 2.05 -20.92 4.06
N ASP A 78 2.85 -21.94 4.31
CA ASP A 78 4.30 -21.89 4.12
C ASP A 78 4.69 -21.81 2.64
N THR A 79 3.77 -22.21 1.75
CA THR A 79 3.85 -22.09 0.29
C THR A 79 3.51 -20.70 -0.24
N SER A 80 2.87 -19.85 0.55
CA SER A 80 2.50 -18.48 0.15
C SER A 80 3.72 -17.70 -0.33
N ASN A 81 3.60 -17.01 -1.48
CA ASN A 81 4.69 -16.26 -2.08
C ASN A 81 4.18 -14.89 -2.56
N LEU A 82 4.61 -13.83 -1.88
CA LEU A 82 4.18 -12.46 -2.19
C LEU A 82 4.54 -12.02 -3.60
N LEU A 83 5.72 -12.40 -4.10
CA LEU A 83 6.14 -12.00 -5.46
C LEU A 83 5.21 -12.58 -6.51
N LYS A 84 4.86 -13.88 -6.39
CA LYS A 84 3.89 -14.54 -7.28
C LYS A 84 2.51 -13.91 -7.17
N PHE A 85 2.06 -13.59 -5.95
CA PHE A 85 0.77 -12.93 -5.74
C PHE A 85 0.71 -11.56 -6.44
N ILE A 86 1.72 -10.69 -6.24
CA ILE A 86 1.76 -9.37 -6.88
C ILE A 86 1.90 -9.49 -8.40
N GLU A 87 2.73 -10.41 -8.87
CA GLU A 87 2.92 -10.66 -10.30
C GLU A 87 1.61 -11.07 -10.97
N ALA A 88 0.91 -12.07 -10.43
CA ALA A 88 -0.37 -12.55 -10.96
C ALA A 88 -1.43 -11.44 -10.97
N LEU A 89 -1.57 -10.68 -9.87
CA LEU A 89 -2.48 -9.54 -9.78
C LEU A 89 -2.16 -8.48 -10.83
N LYS A 90 -0.90 -8.08 -10.94
CA LYS A 90 -0.50 -7.02 -11.87
C LYS A 90 -0.62 -7.47 -13.32
N GLN A 91 -0.23 -8.69 -13.64
CA GLN A 91 -0.27 -9.22 -15.01
C GLN A 91 -1.70 -9.32 -15.53
N GLU A 92 -2.60 -9.98 -14.80
CA GLU A 92 -4.00 -10.12 -15.23
C GLU A 92 -4.66 -8.75 -15.40
N THR A 93 -4.53 -7.89 -14.39
CA THR A 93 -5.15 -6.55 -14.44
C THR A 93 -4.53 -5.65 -15.51
N ALA A 94 -3.23 -5.74 -15.77
CA ALA A 94 -2.59 -4.97 -16.83
C ALA A 94 -3.07 -5.40 -18.23
N VAL A 95 -3.17 -6.71 -18.47
CA VAL A 95 -3.66 -7.25 -19.76
C VAL A 95 -5.11 -6.85 -20.01
N GLU A 96 -6.00 -7.04 -19.02
CA GLU A 96 -7.42 -6.67 -19.18
C GLU A 96 -7.60 -5.16 -19.37
N PHE A 97 -6.85 -4.35 -18.62
CA PHE A 97 -6.94 -2.89 -18.73
C PHE A 97 -6.39 -2.40 -20.08
N ALA A 98 -5.25 -2.93 -20.55
CA ALA A 98 -4.65 -2.54 -21.82
C ALA A 98 -5.57 -2.87 -23.01
N ARG A 99 -6.23 -4.03 -22.99
CA ARG A 99 -7.21 -4.40 -24.03
C ARG A 99 -8.37 -3.39 -24.16
N ARG A 100 -8.78 -2.77 -23.03
CA ARG A 100 -9.91 -1.82 -23.00
C ARG A 100 -9.49 -0.36 -23.19
N ARG A 101 -8.25 0.01 -22.83
CA ARG A 101 -7.81 1.40 -22.72
C ARG A 101 -6.53 1.73 -23.49
N GLY A 102 -5.82 0.73 -24.01
CA GLY A 102 -4.57 0.91 -24.76
C GLY A 102 -3.38 1.42 -23.94
N ASN A 103 -3.49 1.48 -22.60
CA ASN A 103 -2.47 2.05 -21.72
C ASN A 103 -2.10 1.08 -20.61
N PRO A 104 -0.87 1.13 -20.06
CA PRO A 104 -0.51 0.39 -18.85
C PRO A 104 -1.33 0.85 -17.64
N LEU A 105 -1.74 -0.13 -16.79
CA LEU A 105 -2.45 0.18 -15.53
C LEU A 105 -1.47 0.54 -14.41
N TRP A 106 -0.39 -0.23 -14.25
CA TRP A 106 0.52 -0.15 -13.12
C TRP A 106 1.89 0.39 -13.50
N GLN A 107 2.56 1.06 -12.54
CA GLN A 107 4.01 1.26 -12.62
C GLN A 107 4.73 -0.09 -12.57
N PHE A 108 5.89 -0.20 -13.20
CA PHE A 108 6.71 -1.43 -13.19
C PHE A 108 7.11 -1.79 -11.75
N LYS A 109 7.68 -0.83 -11.01
CA LYS A 109 8.10 -1.01 -9.62
C LYS A 109 6.93 -0.82 -8.66
N TYR A 110 7.01 -1.51 -7.51
CA TYR A 110 6.11 -1.34 -6.39
C TYR A 110 6.94 -1.24 -5.10
N TYR A 111 6.30 -0.80 -4.02
CA TYR A 111 6.89 -0.79 -2.69
C TYR A 111 6.30 -1.92 -1.87
N ASP A 112 7.16 -2.63 -1.16
CA ASP A 112 6.79 -3.64 -0.17
C ASP A 112 7.63 -3.48 1.11
N HIS A 113 7.03 -3.83 2.23
CA HIS A 113 7.68 -3.87 3.54
C HIS A 113 7.20 -5.12 4.28
N VAL A 114 8.14 -5.95 4.70
CA VAL A 114 7.88 -7.12 5.57
C VAL A 114 7.76 -6.61 7.00
N LEU A 115 6.61 -6.78 7.63
CA LEU A 115 6.42 -6.41 9.04
C LEU A 115 7.25 -7.31 9.94
N ARG A 116 7.93 -6.70 10.92
CA ARG A 116 8.79 -7.40 11.90
C ARG A 116 8.52 -6.83 13.29
N GLY A 117 8.78 -7.61 14.31
CA GLY A 117 8.76 -7.34 15.75
C GLY A 117 8.12 -6.01 16.24
N ALA A 118 8.70 -4.87 15.86
CA ALA A 118 8.21 -3.56 16.26
C ALA A 118 7.01 -3.06 15.43
N ASP A 119 6.70 -3.69 14.28
CA ASP A 119 5.56 -3.32 13.45
C ASP A 119 4.28 -3.95 13.98
N SER A 120 3.30 -3.13 14.33
CA SER A 120 1.97 -3.60 14.71
C SER A 120 1.08 -3.69 13.47
N ALA A 121 0.51 -4.87 13.23
CA ALA A 121 -0.45 -5.09 12.14
C ALA A 121 -1.61 -4.10 12.18
N ASP A 122 -2.14 -3.81 13.38
CA ASP A 122 -3.25 -2.90 13.60
C ASP A 122 -2.88 -1.46 13.21
N ARG A 123 -1.70 -0.99 13.61
CA ARG A 123 -1.22 0.35 13.24
C ARG A 123 -1.04 0.48 11.74
N VAL A 124 -0.53 -0.57 11.08
CA VAL A 124 -0.38 -0.58 9.61
C VAL A 124 -1.73 -0.61 8.91
N ALA A 125 -2.69 -1.39 9.40
CA ALA A 125 -4.06 -1.40 8.88
C ALA A 125 -4.70 0.00 9.01
N TRP A 126 -4.59 0.64 10.17
CA TRP A 126 -5.08 2.00 10.38
C TRP A 126 -4.36 3.02 9.51
N TYR A 127 -3.04 2.89 9.32
CA TYR A 127 -2.31 3.72 8.36
C TYR A 127 -2.91 3.63 6.96
N ILE A 128 -3.27 2.43 6.50
CA ILE A 128 -3.90 2.21 5.20
C ILE A 128 -5.27 2.88 5.13
N TRP A 129 -6.15 2.66 6.12
CA TRP A 129 -7.51 3.19 6.12
C TRP A 129 -7.59 4.70 6.33
N LEU A 130 -6.64 5.29 7.05
CA LEU A 130 -6.56 6.74 7.25
C LEU A 130 -6.00 7.52 6.02
N ASN A 131 -5.53 6.82 4.96
CA ASN A 131 -5.03 7.53 3.78
C ASN A 131 -6.03 8.50 3.15
N PRO A 132 -7.31 8.14 2.90
CA PRO A 132 -8.29 9.06 2.34
C PRO A 132 -8.62 10.22 3.29
N VAL A 133 -8.65 9.99 4.61
CA VAL A 133 -8.84 11.05 5.61
C VAL A 133 -7.69 12.05 5.56
N ARG A 134 -6.43 11.57 5.59
CA ARG A 134 -5.23 12.43 5.47
C ARG A 134 -5.14 13.20 4.15
N LYS A 135 -5.87 12.76 3.13
CA LYS A 135 -5.98 13.46 1.84
C LYS A 135 -7.24 14.33 1.72
N GLY A 136 -8.02 14.46 2.80
CA GLY A 136 -9.24 15.27 2.81
C GLY A 136 -10.38 14.72 1.92
N LEU A 137 -10.33 13.42 1.57
CA LEU A 137 -11.35 12.81 0.70
C LEU A 137 -12.60 12.37 1.49
N CYS A 138 -12.49 12.21 2.80
CA CYS A 138 -13.58 11.89 3.72
C CYS A 138 -13.22 12.33 5.13
N ARG A 139 -14.21 12.39 6.02
CA ARG A 139 -14.01 12.76 7.44
C ARG A 139 -13.50 11.59 8.26
N GLN A 140 -13.97 10.40 7.98
CA GLN A 140 -13.59 9.16 8.65
C GLN A 140 -13.43 8.01 7.63
N PRO A 141 -12.63 6.97 7.91
CA PRO A 141 -12.37 5.89 6.97
C PRO A 141 -13.63 5.23 6.43
N ARG A 142 -14.64 5.03 7.25
CA ARG A 142 -15.90 4.35 6.87
C ARG A 142 -16.69 5.07 5.78
N ASP A 143 -16.44 6.36 5.58
CA ASP A 143 -17.10 7.17 4.54
C ASP A 143 -16.45 6.97 3.16
N TYR A 144 -15.28 6.29 3.10
CA TYR A 144 -14.56 6.09 1.85
C TYR A 144 -14.87 4.71 1.24
N PRO A 145 -15.48 4.64 0.04
CA PRO A 145 -16.05 3.40 -0.49
C PRO A 145 -14.99 2.38 -1.00
N PHE A 146 -13.73 2.79 -1.17
CA PHE A 146 -12.70 1.96 -1.79
C PHE A 146 -11.65 1.46 -0.79
N LEU A 147 -12.02 1.31 0.48
CA LEU A 147 -11.22 0.68 1.51
C LEU A 147 -11.99 -0.43 2.22
N GLY A 148 -11.26 -1.28 2.94
CA GLY A 148 -11.88 -2.36 3.71
C GLY A 148 -10.91 -3.45 4.11
N SER A 149 -11.47 -4.64 4.36
CA SER A 149 -10.78 -5.88 4.68
C SER A 149 -11.47 -7.06 4.01
N PHE A 150 -10.73 -8.16 3.78
CA PHE A 150 -11.31 -9.45 3.36
C PHE A 150 -11.31 -10.47 4.50
N THR A 151 -10.94 -10.06 5.71
CA THR A 151 -10.92 -10.92 6.91
C THR A 151 -11.82 -10.35 8.00
N GLU A 152 -12.37 -11.23 8.83
CA GLU A 152 -13.19 -10.81 9.98
C GLU A 152 -12.38 -9.98 10.98
N LEU A 153 -11.11 -10.34 11.21
CA LEU A 153 -10.22 -9.59 12.08
C LEU A 153 -10.09 -8.15 11.61
N GLY A 154 -9.72 -7.93 10.33
CA GLY A 154 -9.60 -6.59 9.78
C GLY A 154 -10.92 -5.83 9.75
N ALA A 155 -12.05 -6.51 9.48
CA ALA A 155 -13.37 -5.89 9.53
C ALA A 155 -13.75 -5.42 10.96
N ARG A 156 -13.38 -6.21 11.98
CA ARG A 156 -13.56 -5.81 13.40
C ARG A 156 -12.67 -4.62 13.76
N LEU A 157 -11.40 -4.64 13.38
CA LEU A 157 -10.47 -3.53 13.61
C LEU A 157 -10.99 -2.23 12.99
N LEU A 158 -11.50 -2.27 11.78
CA LEU A 158 -12.04 -1.09 11.08
C LEU A 158 -13.28 -0.49 11.79
N LYS A 159 -14.01 -1.29 12.56
CA LYS A 159 -15.14 -0.82 13.40
C LYS A 159 -14.67 -0.17 14.72
N GLY A 160 -13.43 -0.43 15.13
CA GLY A 160 -12.84 0.12 16.35
C GLY A 160 -12.26 1.53 16.17
N SER A 161 -11.30 1.87 17.02
CA SER A 161 -10.53 3.11 16.97
C SER A 161 -9.08 2.83 16.58
N ALA A 162 -8.39 3.85 16.06
CA ALA A 162 -7.00 3.72 15.66
C ALA A 162 -6.09 3.37 16.85
N ALA A 163 -5.28 2.33 16.70
CA ALA A 163 -4.35 1.81 17.72
C ALA A 163 -3.02 2.58 17.78
N GLY A 164 -2.99 3.84 17.36
CA GLY A 164 -1.81 4.69 17.28
C GLY A 164 -1.29 4.86 15.85
N GLU A 165 -0.25 5.70 15.69
CA GLU A 165 0.29 6.01 14.38
C GLU A 165 1.41 5.04 13.97
N TRP A 166 1.38 4.62 12.71
CA TRP A 166 2.48 3.94 12.04
C TRP A 166 2.93 4.78 10.86
N VAL A 167 4.24 4.94 10.71
CA VAL A 167 4.82 5.70 9.62
C VAL A 167 5.73 4.76 8.82
N PRO A 168 5.52 4.61 7.51
CA PRO A 168 6.40 3.81 6.67
C PRO A 168 7.85 4.30 6.71
N SER A 169 8.81 3.40 6.67
CA SER A 169 10.24 3.71 6.79
C SER A 169 10.73 4.77 5.79
N TRP A 170 10.20 4.80 4.57
CA TRP A 170 10.55 5.84 3.59
C TRP A 170 10.06 7.24 3.97
N LYS A 171 8.97 7.37 4.75
CA LYS A 171 8.49 8.65 5.25
C LYS A 171 9.34 9.15 6.41
N HIS A 172 9.92 8.25 7.22
CA HIS A 172 10.85 8.65 8.27
C HIS A 172 12.06 9.41 7.70
N ALA A 173 12.60 8.98 6.57
CA ALA A 173 13.71 9.68 5.92
C ALA A 173 13.28 11.07 5.42
N ALA A 174 12.09 11.21 4.85
CA ALA A 174 11.56 12.49 4.40
C ALA A 174 11.26 13.44 5.56
N LEU A 175 10.69 12.94 6.67
CA LEU A 175 10.41 13.71 7.87
C LEU A 175 11.70 14.21 8.54
N LYS A 176 12.74 13.35 8.63
CA LYS A 176 14.07 13.75 9.13
C LYS A 176 14.70 14.84 8.26
N ALA A 177 14.62 14.72 6.94
CA ALA A 177 15.14 15.73 6.04
C ALA A 177 14.39 17.07 6.18
N ALA A 178 13.06 17.05 6.30
CA ALA A 178 12.27 18.26 6.53
C ALA A 178 12.59 18.93 7.87
N ALA A 179 12.77 18.16 8.96
CA ALA A 179 13.13 18.68 10.27
C ALA A 179 14.52 19.34 10.30
N LEU A 180 15.47 18.85 9.49
CA LEU A 180 16.80 19.44 9.36
C LEU A 180 16.76 20.79 8.63
N HIS A 181 15.82 21.00 7.70
CA HIS A 181 15.67 22.28 7.00
C HIS A 181 14.94 23.36 7.81
N THR A 182 14.10 22.97 8.77
CA THR A 182 13.42 23.93 9.65
C THR A 182 14.28 24.47 10.79
N ASN A 183 15.43 23.82 11.08
CA ASN A 183 16.36 24.22 12.15
C ASN A 183 17.58 25.00 11.65
N LEU A 184 17.58 25.53 10.43
CA LEU A 184 18.62 26.48 9.99
C LEU A 184 18.35 27.85 10.65
N PRO A 185 19.31 28.41 11.42
CA PRO A 185 19.15 29.75 11.97
C PRO A 185 19.03 30.73 10.80
N THR A 186 17.99 31.53 10.83
CA THR A 186 17.90 32.71 9.97
C THR A 186 19.05 33.63 10.41
N HIS A 187 20.10 33.75 9.59
CA HIS A 187 21.06 34.81 9.77
C HIS A 187 20.31 36.14 9.63
N GLY A 188 20.09 36.78 10.76
CA GLY A 188 19.64 38.16 10.78
C GLY A 188 20.75 39.02 10.20
N ASP A 189 20.43 39.69 9.11
CA ASP A 189 21.22 40.81 8.62
C ASP A 189 21.20 41.91 9.67
N GLY A 190 22.40 42.22 10.19
CA GLY A 190 22.69 43.39 10.98
C GLY A 190 23.35 44.45 10.08
#